data_7e61cb00bd282020b9de3741f2147d95
#
_entry.id   7e61cb00bd282020b9de3741f2147d95
#
_cell.length_a   1.000
_cell.length_b   1.000
_cell.length_c   1.000
_cell.angle_alpha   90.00
_cell.angle_beta   90.00
_cell.angle_gamma   90.00
#
_symmetry.space_group_name_H-M   'P 1'
#
loop_
_entity.id
_entity.type
_entity.pdbx_description
1 polymer ?
#
loop_
_entity_poly.entity_id
_entity_poly.type
_entity_poly.pdbx_seq_one_letter_code
_entity_poly.pdbx_strand_id
1 'polypeptide(L)'
;MMKKATAVLDFGTSKVLVLLAEESAYQKVTITSAGMAQYDGFMNGEWNAPSEVSDAIASAIEAAEKKIGTHIKEVYVGVPGEFVRVYVIESSVALQGADPKVTSADVEKLQRQATEMLDRPTGVIIHRSPAWFKVDGGQKTLEPVDQKGSTLEGMIGFVLADQFFINDVTERLKELGIEVRGFFSASVGEAMQMIPFEERDHTAILVDVGY
;
A
#
# COMPACT_ATOMS: atom_id res chain seq x y z
N MET A 1 10.39 -17.02 21.83
CA MET A 1 10.11 -16.70 20.42
C MET A 1 10.76 -15.37 20.12
N MET A 2 11.67 -15.31 19.15
CA MET A 2 12.21 -14.02 18.68
C MET A 2 11.04 -13.23 18.08
N LYS A 3 10.84 -12.01 18.56
CA LYS A 3 9.87 -11.08 17.95
C LYS A 3 10.37 -10.76 16.54
N LYS A 4 9.50 -10.88 15.56
CA LYS A 4 9.85 -10.53 14.18
C LYS A 4 9.83 -9.01 14.08
N ALA A 5 10.99 -8.39 13.92
CA ALA A 5 11.10 -6.97 13.62
C ALA A 5 10.71 -6.75 12.15
N THR A 6 9.92 -5.70 11.89
CA THR A 6 9.55 -5.26 10.55
C THR A 6 10.28 -3.96 10.27
N ALA A 7 11.01 -3.91 9.15
CA ALA A 7 11.65 -2.69 8.67
C ALA A 7 10.80 -2.03 7.57
N VAL A 8 10.66 -0.73 7.65
CA VAL A 8 9.95 0.11 6.69
C VAL A 8 10.89 1.19 6.20
N LEU A 9 10.96 1.38 4.90
CA LEU A 9 11.67 2.47 4.21
C LEU A 9 10.62 3.42 3.62
N ASP A 10 10.72 4.69 3.92
CA ASP A 10 9.82 5.74 3.44
C ASP A 10 10.60 6.89 2.79
N PHE A 11 10.06 7.41 1.69
CA PHE A 11 10.65 8.48 0.91
C PHE A 11 9.81 9.75 1.03
N GLY A 12 10.33 10.74 1.77
CA GLY A 12 9.79 12.09 1.73
C GLY A 12 10.46 12.94 0.66
N THR A 13 10.01 14.18 0.45
CA THR A 13 10.54 15.11 -0.57
C THR A 13 11.94 15.68 -0.22
N SER A 14 12.44 15.47 0.99
CA SER A 14 13.76 15.96 1.43
C SER A 14 14.56 14.97 2.27
N LYS A 15 13.99 13.81 2.59
CA LYS A 15 14.63 12.82 3.46
C LYS A 15 14.13 11.41 3.18
N VAL A 16 15.01 10.45 3.39
CA VAL A 16 14.68 9.03 3.46
C VAL A 16 14.62 8.63 4.94
N LEU A 17 13.60 7.90 5.34
CA LEU A 17 13.39 7.42 6.70
C LEU A 17 13.33 5.90 6.72
N VAL A 18 14.06 5.28 7.64
CA VAL A 18 13.97 3.86 7.95
C VAL A 18 13.45 3.69 9.37
N LEU A 19 12.40 2.91 9.54
CA LEU A 19 11.85 2.55 10.84
C LEU A 19 11.91 1.04 11.03
N LEU A 20 12.32 0.62 12.23
CA LEU A 20 12.15 -0.76 12.68
C LEU A 20 11.11 -0.79 13.77
N ALA A 21 10.16 -1.71 13.63
CA ALA A 21 9.09 -1.91 14.59
C ALA A 21 8.97 -3.39 14.96
N GLU A 22 8.62 -3.64 16.21
CA GLU A 22 8.25 -4.96 16.71
C GLU A 22 6.79 -4.97 17.16
N GLU A 23 6.09 -6.05 16.83
CA GLU A 23 4.74 -6.28 17.31
C GLU A 23 4.79 -7.17 18.56
N SER A 24 4.14 -6.73 19.63
CA SER A 24 3.98 -7.52 20.85
C SER A 24 2.85 -8.53 20.72
N ALA A 25 2.80 -9.52 21.64
CA ALA A 25 1.72 -10.51 21.71
C ALA A 25 0.31 -9.86 21.90
N TYR A 26 0.26 -8.58 22.29
CA TYR A 26 -0.98 -7.82 22.46
C TYR A 26 -1.25 -6.87 21.28
N GLN A 27 -0.67 -7.15 20.10
CA GLN A 27 -0.81 -6.34 18.88
C GLN A 27 -0.33 -4.87 19.04
N LYS A 28 0.44 -4.59 20.09
CA LYS A 28 1.04 -3.27 20.26
C LYS A 28 2.32 -3.17 19.43
N VAL A 29 2.35 -2.26 18.48
CA VAL A 29 3.54 -1.93 17.67
C VAL A 29 4.42 -0.98 18.47
N THR A 30 5.72 -1.28 18.52
CA THR A 30 6.73 -0.43 19.17
C THR A 30 7.88 -0.20 18.18
N ILE A 31 8.19 1.07 17.93
CA ILE A 31 9.36 1.43 17.13
C ILE A 31 10.61 1.22 17.97
N THR A 32 11.50 0.33 17.52
CA THR A 32 12.73 -0.05 18.21
C THR A 32 13.94 0.69 17.69
N SER A 33 13.91 1.14 16.43
CA SER A 33 14.95 1.95 15.82
C SER A 33 14.40 2.85 14.73
N ALA A 34 15.11 3.94 14.47
CA ALA A 34 14.87 4.82 13.33
C ALA A 34 16.21 5.35 12.81
N GLY A 35 16.34 5.42 11.49
CA GLY A 35 17.44 6.07 10.78
C GLY A 35 16.91 7.03 9.74
N MET A 36 17.62 8.10 9.47
CA MET A 36 17.21 9.14 8.53
C MET A 36 18.42 9.71 7.80
N ALA A 37 18.26 10.00 6.52
CA ALA A 37 19.23 10.75 5.73
C ALA A 37 18.52 11.79 4.86
N GLN A 38 19.17 12.92 4.65
CA GLN A 38 18.68 13.96 3.73
C GLN A 38 19.12 13.65 2.30
N TYR A 39 18.33 14.07 1.33
CA TYR A 39 18.61 14.03 -0.09
C TYR A 39 17.75 15.08 -0.81
N ASP A 40 17.97 15.31 -2.10
CA ASP A 40 17.25 16.35 -2.86
C ASP A 40 15.84 15.93 -3.32
N GLY A 41 15.37 14.75 -2.90
CA GLY A 41 14.01 14.30 -3.11
C GLY A 41 13.65 14.00 -4.58
N PHE A 42 12.38 14.28 -4.89
CA PHE A 42 11.78 13.99 -6.19
C PHE A 42 10.80 15.09 -6.59
N MET A 43 10.57 15.24 -7.89
CA MET A 43 9.58 16.14 -8.47
C MET A 43 9.14 15.63 -9.84
N ASN A 44 7.84 15.75 -10.14
CA ASN A 44 7.24 15.33 -11.41
C ASN A 44 7.47 13.83 -11.76
N GLY A 45 7.52 12.97 -10.74
CA GLY A 45 7.73 11.53 -10.92
C GLY A 45 9.17 11.12 -11.20
N GLU A 46 10.15 11.97 -10.93
CA GLU A 46 11.57 11.72 -11.13
C GLU A 46 12.39 12.15 -9.91
N TRP A 47 13.54 11.52 -9.69
CA TRP A 47 14.49 11.96 -8.67
C TRP A 47 15.19 13.26 -9.10
N ASN A 48 15.24 14.26 -8.22
CA ASN A 48 15.98 15.51 -8.48
C ASN A 48 17.49 15.27 -8.61
N ALA A 49 18.05 14.39 -7.77
CA ALA A 49 19.44 14.00 -7.79
C ALA A 49 19.58 12.46 -7.70
N PRO A 50 19.41 11.71 -8.82
CA PRO A 50 19.43 10.24 -8.82
C PRO A 50 20.66 9.59 -8.19
N SER A 51 21.84 10.25 -8.29
CA SER A 51 23.08 9.78 -7.68
C SER A 51 23.08 9.78 -6.16
N GLU A 52 22.28 10.64 -5.52
CA GLU A 52 22.22 10.77 -4.06
C GLU A 52 21.29 9.77 -3.40
N VAL A 53 20.33 9.22 -4.17
CA VAL A 53 19.28 8.33 -3.64
C VAL A 53 19.87 7.09 -2.98
N SER A 54 20.83 6.42 -3.61
CA SER A 54 21.48 5.23 -3.05
C SER A 54 22.25 5.54 -1.77
N ASP A 55 22.97 6.66 -1.72
CA ASP A 55 23.72 7.08 -0.54
C ASP A 55 22.78 7.45 0.63
N ALA A 56 21.64 8.10 0.31
CA ALA A 56 20.65 8.42 1.32
C ALA A 56 19.99 7.16 1.90
N ILE A 57 19.63 6.18 1.06
CA ILE A 57 19.09 4.89 1.49
C ILE A 57 20.11 4.19 2.39
N ALA A 58 21.38 4.05 1.95
CA ALA A 58 22.41 3.37 2.70
C ALA A 58 22.65 4.05 4.05
N SER A 59 22.74 5.38 4.09
CA SER A 59 22.95 6.16 5.30
C SER A 59 21.80 6.04 6.31
N ALA A 60 20.55 6.05 5.82
CA ALA A 60 19.37 5.88 6.66
C ALA A 60 19.31 4.46 7.27
N ILE A 61 19.65 3.44 6.48
CA ILE A 61 19.72 2.04 6.94
C ILE A 61 20.84 1.88 7.99
N GLU A 62 22.05 2.35 7.70
CA GLU A 62 23.17 2.30 8.63
C GLU A 62 22.84 2.98 9.97
N ALA A 63 22.19 4.14 9.92
CA ALA A 63 21.76 4.86 11.11
C ALA A 63 20.75 4.09 11.95
N ALA A 64 19.84 3.35 11.31
CA ALA A 64 18.89 2.49 11.98
C ALA A 64 19.57 1.24 12.58
N GLU A 65 20.42 0.55 11.81
CA GLU A 65 21.15 -0.64 12.23
C GLU A 65 22.08 -0.38 13.44
N LYS A 66 22.74 0.76 13.45
CA LYS A 66 23.68 1.15 14.50
C LYS A 66 23.05 1.17 15.89
N LYS A 67 21.73 1.42 15.99
CA LYS A 67 21.00 1.44 17.26
C LYS A 67 20.63 0.06 17.77
N ILE A 68 20.46 -0.91 16.88
CA ILE A 68 20.00 -2.27 17.23
C ILE A 68 21.13 -3.31 17.15
N GLY A 69 22.26 -2.97 16.52
CA GLY A 69 23.40 -3.87 16.37
C GLY A 69 23.18 -5.06 15.44
N THR A 70 22.17 -5.00 14.55
CA THR A 70 21.85 -6.05 13.59
C THR A 70 21.57 -5.48 12.21
N HIS A 71 21.88 -6.27 11.16
CA HIS A 71 21.65 -5.85 9.78
C HIS A 71 20.20 -6.07 9.33
N ILE A 72 19.67 -5.08 8.62
CA ILE A 72 18.37 -5.13 7.95
C ILE A 72 18.56 -5.90 6.64
N LYS A 73 17.85 -7.01 6.50
CA LYS A 73 17.90 -7.87 5.30
C LYS A 73 16.69 -7.72 4.38
N GLU A 74 15.61 -7.23 4.91
CA GLU A 74 14.33 -7.08 4.20
C GLU A 74 13.59 -5.83 4.68
N VAL A 75 12.93 -5.14 3.75
CA VAL A 75 12.15 -3.93 4.05
C VAL A 75 10.80 -3.93 3.31
N TYR A 76 9.81 -3.28 3.89
CA TYR A 76 8.64 -2.78 3.17
C TYR A 76 8.92 -1.35 2.73
N VAL A 77 8.48 -0.97 1.54
CA VAL A 77 8.75 0.35 0.97
C VAL A 77 7.46 1.14 0.83
N GLY A 78 7.43 2.32 1.46
CA GLY A 78 6.39 3.33 1.25
C GLY A 78 6.58 4.01 -0.11
N VAL A 79 5.52 4.00 -0.92
CA VAL A 79 5.50 4.71 -2.19
C VAL A 79 4.89 6.09 -1.97
N PRO A 80 5.63 7.18 -2.25
CA PRO A 80 5.13 8.55 -2.13
C PRO A 80 3.92 8.78 -3.04
N GLY A 81 3.02 9.69 -2.63
CA GLY A 81 1.81 10.01 -3.37
C GLY A 81 2.06 10.44 -4.82
N GLU A 82 3.19 11.06 -5.09
CA GLU A 82 3.59 11.49 -6.45
C GLU A 82 3.80 10.33 -7.43
N PHE A 83 4.26 9.18 -6.91
CA PHE A 83 4.43 7.95 -7.71
C PHE A 83 3.21 7.03 -7.63
N VAL A 84 2.07 7.51 -7.14
CA VAL A 84 0.85 6.72 -6.97
C VAL A 84 -0.27 7.26 -7.86
N ARG A 85 -1.05 6.34 -8.45
CA ARG A 85 -2.30 6.64 -9.15
C ARG A 85 -3.42 5.78 -8.58
N VAL A 86 -4.60 6.37 -8.42
CA VAL A 86 -5.78 5.67 -7.93
C VAL A 86 -6.78 5.52 -9.06
N TYR A 87 -7.29 4.32 -9.24
CA TYR A 87 -8.35 4.00 -10.18
C TYR A 87 -9.52 3.37 -9.44
N VAL A 88 -10.70 3.58 -9.96
CA VAL A 88 -11.93 3.00 -9.42
C VAL A 88 -12.68 2.35 -10.57
N ILE A 89 -12.99 1.06 -10.42
CA ILE A 89 -13.67 0.26 -11.45
C ILE A 89 -14.97 -0.28 -10.87
N GLU A 90 -16.05 -0.05 -11.56
CA GLU A 90 -17.34 -0.73 -11.30
C GLU A 90 -17.41 -2.01 -12.13
N SER A 91 -17.83 -3.09 -11.51
CA SER A 91 -18.00 -4.39 -12.14
C SER A 91 -19.23 -5.09 -11.58
N SER A 92 -19.75 -6.07 -12.33
CA SER A 92 -20.88 -6.87 -11.88
C SER A 92 -20.78 -8.31 -12.36
N VAL A 93 -21.30 -9.24 -11.57
CA VAL A 93 -21.38 -10.66 -11.91
C VAL A 93 -22.77 -11.20 -11.64
N ALA A 94 -23.28 -12.05 -12.55
CA ALA A 94 -24.51 -12.77 -12.34
C ALA A 94 -24.27 -13.94 -11.38
N LEU A 95 -25.14 -14.09 -10.39
CA LEU A 95 -25.13 -15.21 -9.44
C LEU A 95 -25.83 -16.43 -10.07
N GLN A 96 -25.38 -17.63 -9.72
CA GLN A 96 -25.84 -18.87 -10.31
C GLN A 96 -26.66 -19.70 -9.31
N GLY A 97 -27.71 -20.40 -9.79
CA GLY A 97 -28.53 -21.31 -9.01
C GLY A 97 -30.01 -20.98 -9.03
N ALA A 98 -30.84 -21.82 -8.39
CA ALA A 98 -32.29 -21.63 -8.31
C ALA A 98 -32.70 -20.64 -7.18
N ASP A 99 -31.91 -20.52 -6.11
CA ASP A 99 -32.06 -19.54 -5.01
C ASP A 99 -30.67 -19.01 -4.69
N PRO A 100 -30.09 -18.16 -5.59
CA PRO A 100 -28.70 -17.82 -5.52
C PRO A 100 -28.40 -16.91 -4.34
N LYS A 101 -27.24 -17.17 -3.74
CA LYS A 101 -26.64 -16.34 -2.69
C LYS A 101 -25.21 -15.99 -3.10
N VAL A 102 -24.76 -14.83 -2.70
CA VAL A 102 -23.39 -14.41 -2.91
C VAL A 102 -22.44 -15.34 -2.16
N THR A 103 -21.45 -15.85 -2.88
CA THR A 103 -20.36 -16.65 -2.32
C THR A 103 -19.04 -15.86 -2.34
N SER A 104 -18.03 -16.31 -1.59
CA SER A 104 -16.69 -15.73 -1.69
C SER A 104 -16.11 -15.85 -3.10
N ALA A 105 -16.44 -16.92 -3.82
CA ALA A 105 -16.02 -17.10 -5.21
C ALA A 105 -16.62 -16.06 -6.17
N ASP A 106 -17.85 -15.60 -5.91
CA ASP A 106 -18.49 -14.54 -6.70
C ASP A 106 -17.81 -13.19 -6.45
N VAL A 107 -17.44 -12.91 -5.18
CA VAL A 107 -16.67 -11.71 -4.82
C VAL A 107 -15.29 -11.72 -5.50
N GLU A 108 -14.59 -12.84 -5.45
CA GLU A 108 -13.29 -13.00 -6.14
C GLU A 108 -13.42 -12.86 -7.66
N LYS A 109 -14.47 -13.43 -8.25
CA LYS A 109 -14.77 -13.30 -9.68
C LYS A 109 -15.01 -11.86 -10.08
N LEU A 110 -15.81 -11.11 -9.31
CA LEU A 110 -16.06 -9.70 -9.54
C LEU A 110 -14.78 -8.88 -9.45
N GLN A 111 -13.96 -9.09 -8.41
CA GLN A 111 -12.69 -8.39 -8.23
C GLN A 111 -11.68 -8.70 -9.35
N ARG A 112 -11.63 -9.94 -9.83
CA ARG A 112 -10.79 -10.33 -10.97
C ARG A 112 -11.25 -9.62 -12.24
N GLN A 113 -12.54 -9.63 -12.53
CA GLN A 113 -13.13 -8.93 -13.68
C GLN A 113 -12.82 -7.43 -13.62
N ALA A 114 -12.98 -6.79 -12.47
CA ALA A 114 -12.61 -5.38 -12.29
C ALA A 114 -11.11 -5.15 -12.56
N THR A 115 -10.25 -6.10 -12.17
CA THR A 115 -8.80 -6.03 -12.44
C THR A 115 -8.50 -6.15 -13.95
N GLU A 116 -9.23 -7.00 -14.67
CA GLU A 116 -9.08 -7.16 -16.13
C GLU A 116 -9.54 -5.91 -16.91
N MET A 117 -10.51 -5.18 -16.36
CA MET A 117 -11.00 -3.93 -16.95
C MET A 117 -10.08 -2.75 -16.70
N LEU A 118 -9.11 -2.88 -15.79
CA LEU A 118 -8.18 -1.82 -15.46
C LEU A 118 -7.13 -1.67 -16.57
N ASP A 119 -7.17 -0.55 -17.26
CA ASP A 119 -6.10 -0.17 -18.20
C ASP A 119 -4.87 0.32 -17.39
N ARG A 120 -3.75 -0.41 -17.49
CA ARG A 120 -2.54 -0.20 -16.70
C ARG A 120 -1.33 0.00 -17.61
N PRO A 121 -1.17 1.14 -18.25
CA PRO A 121 -0.09 1.32 -19.20
C PRO A 121 1.30 1.25 -18.55
N THR A 122 1.47 1.68 -17.29
CA THR A 122 2.81 1.85 -16.68
C THR A 122 2.89 1.58 -15.18
N GLY A 123 1.89 0.95 -14.54
CA GLY A 123 1.84 0.84 -13.09
C GLY A 123 1.72 -0.59 -12.55
N VAL A 124 2.18 -0.77 -11.32
CA VAL A 124 2.04 -2.02 -10.54
C VAL A 124 0.94 -1.82 -9.50
N ILE A 125 -0.03 -2.73 -9.43
CA ILE A 125 -1.03 -2.70 -8.35
C ILE A 125 -0.33 -3.02 -7.03
N ILE A 126 -0.29 -2.06 -6.12
CA ILE A 126 0.25 -2.22 -4.76
C ILE A 126 -0.85 -2.37 -3.70
N HIS A 127 -2.07 -1.94 -4.01
CA HIS A 127 -3.22 -2.14 -3.13
C HIS A 127 -4.51 -2.27 -3.95
N ARG A 128 -5.43 -3.11 -3.48
CA ARG A 128 -6.77 -3.28 -4.03
C ARG A 128 -7.76 -3.46 -2.88
N SER A 129 -8.84 -2.70 -2.87
CA SER A 129 -9.92 -2.87 -1.89
C SER A 129 -11.28 -2.55 -2.48
N PRO A 130 -12.34 -3.24 -2.06
CA PRO A 130 -13.69 -2.83 -2.40
C PRO A 130 -14.03 -1.51 -1.68
N ALA A 131 -14.63 -0.58 -2.42
CA ALA A 131 -15.28 0.58 -1.83
C ALA A 131 -16.69 0.23 -1.34
N TRP A 132 -17.40 -0.61 -2.10
CA TRP A 132 -18.71 -1.17 -1.72
C TRP A 132 -19.10 -2.33 -2.66
N PHE A 133 -20.05 -3.13 -2.18
CA PHE A 133 -20.83 -4.08 -2.98
C PHE A 133 -22.32 -3.75 -2.86
N LYS A 134 -23.12 -4.23 -3.83
CA LYS A 134 -24.57 -4.23 -3.81
C LYS A 134 -25.09 -5.55 -4.39
N VAL A 135 -26.20 -6.03 -3.86
CA VAL A 135 -26.94 -7.16 -4.42
C VAL A 135 -28.23 -6.64 -4.99
N ASP A 136 -28.48 -6.92 -6.29
CA ASP A 136 -29.68 -6.46 -7.05
C ASP A 136 -29.98 -4.95 -6.89
N GLY A 137 -28.92 -4.10 -6.92
CA GLY A 137 -29.05 -2.66 -6.75
C GLY A 137 -29.44 -2.18 -5.33
N GLY A 138 -29.38 -3.07 -4.33
CA GLY A 138 -29.74 -2.78 -2.95
C GLY A 138 -28.78 -1.83 -2.21
N GLN A 139 -28.72 -1.93 -0.89
CA GLN A 139 -27.84 -1.09 -0.08
C GLN A 139 -26.38 -1.46 -0.26
N LYS A 140 -25.50 -0.46 -0.12
CA LYS A 140 -24.05 -0.66 -0.11
C LYS A 140 -23.62 -1.45 1.13
N THR A 141 -22.70 -2.40 0.94
CA THR A 141 -22.12 -3.22 2.01
C THR A 141 -20.67 -3.56 1.69
N LEU A 142 -19.87 -3.86 2.68
CA LEU A 142 -18.55 -4.50 2.52
C LEU A 142 -18.62 -6.02 2.70
N GLU A 143 -19.72 -6.53 3.23
CA GLU A 143 -19.97 -7.94 3.53
C GLU A 143 -21.16 -8.48 2.73
N PRO A 144 -20.99 -8.75 1.42
CA PRO A 144 -22.09 -9.21 0.56
C PRO A 144 -22.36 -10.71 0.67
N VAL A 145 -21.43 -11.51 1.22
CA VAL A 145 -21.54 -12.98 1.28
C VAL A 145 -22.79 -13.40 2.05
N ASP A 146 -23.45 -14.47 1.58
CA ASP A 146 -24.73 -15.01 2.05
C ASP A 146 -25.97 -14.16 1.75
N GLN A 147 -25.84 -12.95 1.18
CA GLN A 147 -27.00 -12.19 0.71
C GLN A 147 -27.62 -12.86 -0.51
N LYS A 148 -28.95 -12.96 -0.54
CA LYS A 148 -29.71 -13.50 -1.66
C LYS A 148 -29.89 -12.47 -2.75
N GLY A 149 -29.77 -12.90 -4.00
CA GLY A 149 -30.00 -12.05 -5.16
C GLY A 149 -29.55 -12.71 -6.46
N SER A 150 -29.73 -12.02 -7.56
CA SER A 150 -29.40 -12.47 -8.91
C SER A 150 -28.10 -11.87 -9.44
N THR A 151 -27.72 -10.71 -8.93
CA THR A 151 -26.55 -9.95 -9.40
C THR A 151 -25.78 -9.38 -8.22
N LEU A 152 -24.47 -9.54 -8.24
CA LEU A 152 -23.54 -8.84 -7.37
C LEU A 152 -22.85 -7.74 -8.17
N GLU A 153 -22.99 -6.50 -7.72
CA GLU A 153 -22.30 -5.32 -8.21
C GLU A 153 -21.24 -4.88 -7.21
N GLY A 154 -20.16 -4.29 -7.67
CA GLY A 154 -19.12 -3.76 -6.78
C GLY A 154 -18.29 -2.66 -7.41
N MET A 155 -17.84 -1.74 -6.56
CA MET A 155 -16.87 -0.71 -6.90
C MET A 155 -15.55 -1.07 -6.22
N ILE A 156 -14.51 -1.28 -7.01
CA ILE A 156 -13.19 -1.71 -6.55
C ILE A 156 -12.19 -0.59 -6.78
N GLY A 157 -11.53 -0.16 -5.72
CA GLY A 157 -10.41 0.78 -5.76
C GLY A 157 -9.09 0.07 -5.97
N PHE A 158 -8.25 0.64 -6.82
CA PHE A 158 -6.90 0.18 -7.12
C PHE A 158 -5.91 1.31 -6.89
N VAL A 159 -4.85 1.01 -6.16
CA VAL A 159 -3.71 1.89 -5.99
C VAL A 159 -2.55 1.31 -6.79
N LEU A 160 -2.09 2.05 -7.77
CA LEU A 160 -0.97 1.66 -8.63
C LEU A 160 0.24 2.53 -8.32
N ALA A 161 1.38 1.87 -8.13
CA ALA A 161 2.67 2.56 -8.08
C ALA A 161 3.29 2.65 -9.47
N ASP A 162 4.04 3.73 -9.72
CA ASP A 162 4.79 3.90 -10.96
C ASP A 162 5.83 2.78 -11.09
N GLN A 163 5.91 2.18 -12.28
CA GLN A 163 6.84 1.10 -12.58
C GLN A 163 8.30 1.55 -12.45
N PHE A 164 8.59 2.81 -12.79
CA PHE A 164 9.93 3.38 -12.64
C PHE A 164 10.35 3.35 -11.17
N PHE A 165 9.51 3.87 -10.25
CA PHE A 165 9.80 3.88 -8.81
C PHE A 165 10.04 2.46 -8.28
N ILE A 166 9.16 1.52 -8.62
CA ILE A 166 9.26 0.12 -8.18
C ILE A 166 10.58 -0.50 -8.62
N ASN A 167 10.95 -0.33 -9.90
CA ASN A 167 12.16 -0.92 -10.47
C ASN A 167 13.42 -0.28 -9.88
N ASP A 168 13.49 1.05 -9.87
CA ASP A 168 14.66 1.80 -9.41
C ASP A 168 14.96 1.54 -7.92
N VAL A 169 13.95 1.61 -7.05
CA VAL A 169 14.15 1.36 -5.63
C VAL A 169 14.50 -0.10 -5.35
N THR A 170 13.88 -1.04 -6.08
CA THR A 170 14.21 -2.47 -5.95
C THR A 170 15.67 -2.74 -6.32
N GLU A 171 16.16 -2.16 -7.40
CA GLU A 171 17.54 -2.33 -7.85
C GLU A 171 18.54 -1.76 -6.83
N ARG A 172 18.33 -0.53 -6.36
CA ARG A 172 19.18 0.11 -5.34
C ARG A 172 19.24 -0.69 -4.05
N LEU A 173 18.11 -1.18 -3.55
CA LEU A 173 18.08 -2.01 -2.33
C LEU A 173 18.76 -3.37 -2.55
N LYS A 174 18.62 -3.96 -3.72
CA LYS A 174 19.32 -5.19 -4.10
C LYS A 174 20.83 -5.02 -4.13
N GLU A 175 21.35 -3.88 -4.63
CA GLU A 175 22.78 -3.55 -4.59
C GLU A 175 23.31 -3.45 -3.15
N LEU A 176 22.47 -3.02 -2.20
CA LEU A 176 22.79 -3.00 -0.77
C LEU A 176 22.59 -4.37 -0.07
N GLY A 177 22.17 -5.40 -0.82
CA GLY A 177 21.90 -6.74 -0.27
C GLY A 177 20.59 -6.84 0.52
N ILE A 178 19.62 -5.93 0.26
CA ILE A 178 18.35 -5.85 0.98
C ILE A 178 17.21 -6.27 0.06
N GLU A 179 16.35 -7.16 0.54
CA GLU A 179 15.16 -7.64 -0.17
C GLU A 179 13.97 -6.71 0.08
N VAL A 180 13.25 -6.34 -1.00
CA VAL A 180 11.95 -5.67 -0.88
C VAL A 180 10.86 -6.71 -0.64
N ARG A 181 10.21 -6.66 0.52
CA ARG A 181 9.11 -7.57 0.89
C ARG A 181 7.76 -7.15 0.29
N GLY A 182 7.62 -5.88 -0.01
CA GLY A 182 6.41 -5.34 -0.61
C GLY A 182 6.43 -3.81 -0.63
N PHE A 183 5.55 -3.28 -1.46
CA PHE A 183 5.30 -1.85 -1.58
C PHE A 183 3.91 -1.52 -1.03
N PHE A 184 3.77 -0.36 -0.41
CA PHE A 184 2.48 0.17 0.06
C PHE A 184 2.40 1.66 -0.21
N SER A 185 1.20 2.21 -0.33
CA SER A 185 1.01 3.65 -0.45
C SER A 185 1.17 4.32 0.92
N ALA A 186 2.13 5.24 1.04
CA ALA A 186 2.33 6.03 2.26
C ALA A 186 1.03 6.75 2.65
N SER A 187 0.37 7.43 1.70
CA SER A 187 -0.87 8.17 1.94
C SER A 187 -2.04 7.29 2.40
N VAL A 188 -2.14 6.04 1.89
CA VAL A 188 -3.16 5.09 2.38
C VAL A 188 -2.83 4.66 3.81
N GLY A 189 -1.55 4.41 4.13
CA GLY A 189 -1.10 4.10 5.48
C GLY A 189 -1.41 5.20 6.48
N GLU A 190 -1.16 6.45 6.11
CA GLU A 190 -1.50 7.63 6.89
C GLU A 190 -3.00 7.77 7.11
N ALA A 191 -3.80 7.62 6.05
CA ALA A 191 -5.26 7.67 6.13
C ALA A 191 -5.80 6.60 7.09
N MET A 192 -5.28 5.37 7.01
CA MET A 192 -5.68 4.29 7.93
C MET A 192 -5.31 4.57 9.39
N GLN A 193 -4.27 5.35 9.65
CA GLN A 193 -3.86 5.72 11.00
C GLN A 193 -4.60 6.95 11.53
N MET A 194 -4.87 7.93 10.67
CA MET A 194 -5.38 9.24 11.05
C MET A 194 -6.91 9.32 11.04
N ILE A 195 -7.57 8.54 10.17
CA ILE A 195 -9.03 8.56 10.05
C ILE A 195 -9.62 7.44 10.92
N PRO A 196 -10.40 7.76 11.98
CA PRO A 196 -11.09 6.79 12.81
C PRO A 196 -11.98 5.85 11.98
N PHE A 197 -12.10 4.60 12.41
CA PHE A 197 -12.86 3.58 11.66
C PHE A 197 -14.31 4.02 11.40
N GLU A 198 -14.93 4.66 12.38
CA GLU A 198 -16.30 5.14 12.34
C GLU A 198 -16.53 6.28 11.35
N GLU A 199 -15.46 6.99 10.97
CA GLU A 199 -15.53 8.10 10.02
C GLU A 199 -15.21 7.68 8.58
N ARG A 200 -14.78 6.43 8.35
CA ARG A 200 -14.38 5.96 7.01
C ARG A 200 -15.54 5.77 6.04
N ASP A 201 -16.76 5.70 6.53
CA ASP A 201 -17.98 5.67 5.71
C ASP A 201 -18.40 7.05 5.19
N HIS A 202 -17.71 8.11 5.65
CA HIS A 202 -17.95 9.49 5.22
C HIS A 202 -16.81 9.97 4.33
N THR A 203 -17.06 11.08 3.59
CA THR A 203 -15.99 11.74 2.86
C THR A 203 -15.01 12.38 3.81
N ALA A 204 -13.75 11.96 3.78
CA ALA A 204 -12.66 12.55 4.53
C ALA A 204 -11.58 13.06 3.57
N ILE A 205 -10.92 14.16 3.92
CA ILE A 205 -9.77 14.70 3.18
C ILE A 205 -8.58 14.66 4.11
N LEU A 206 -7.56 13.90 3.71
CA LEU A 206 -6.24 13.91 4.34
C LEU A 206 -5.34 14.86 3.55
N VAL A 207 -4.73 15.81 4.23
CA VAL A 207 -3.76 16.73 3.62
C VAL A 207 -2.41 16.48 4.27
N ASP A 208 -1.48 15.95 3.47
CA ASP A 208 -0.05 15.84 3.82
C ASP A 208 0.69 17.01 3.20
N VAL A 209 1.40 17.77 4.03
CA VAL A 209 2.18 18.92 3.60
C VAL A 209 3.64 18.68 3.95
N GLY A 210 4.41 18.29 2.93
CA GLY A 210 5.86 18.12 3.00
C GLY A 210 6.64 19.40 2.73
N TYR A 211 7.97 19.27 2.73
CA TYR A 211 8.90 20.35 2.38
C TYR A 211 9.01 20.49 0.86
#